data_9091506401cf0847717e261ab2d90f29
#
_entry.id   9091506401cf0847717e261ab2d90f29
#
_cell.length_a   1.000
_cell.length_b   1.000
_cell.length_c   1.000
_cell.angle_alpha   90.00
_cell.angle_beta   90.00
_cell.angle_gamma   90.00
#
_symmetry.space_group_name_H-M   'P 1'
#
loop_
_entity.id
_entity.type
_entity.pdbx_description
1 polymer ?
#
loop_
_entity_poly.entity_id
_entity_poly.type
_entity_poly.pdbx_seq_one_letter_code
_entity_poly.pdbx_strand_id
1 'polypeptide(L)'
;MHAVIETPDFIADAKDAGVTDEERSKIVNTLAGNPSAGVEIKGTGGARKVRFAARGKGKSGGYRVVTFYSGLDVPVFLLNVFAKGDRVDLSQAERNQMRKELSGLAEDYRRGVRLYVDRR
;
A
#
# COMPACT_ATOMS: atom_id res chain seq x y z
N MET A 1 8.44 -8.65 12.64
CA MET A 1 7.43 -7.92 11.83
C MET A 1 8.14 -7.08 10.77
N HIS A 2 7.52 -6.95 9.63
CA HIS A 2 8.09 -6.18 8.53
C HIS A 2 7.75 -4.71 8.67
N ALA A 3 8.66 -3.82 8.26
CA ALA A 3 8.40 -2.38 8.29
C ALA A 3 7.33 -1.99 7.26
N VAL A 4 6.51 -1.01 7.62
CA VAL A 4 5.41 -0.51 6.77
C VAL A 4 5.55 1.01 6.65
N ILE A 5 5.45 1.52 5.44
CA ILE A 5 5.45 2.96 5.18
C ILE A 5 4.07 3.36 4.66
N GLU A 6 3.43 4.29 5.36
CA GLU A 6 2.20 4.93 4.91
C GLU A 6 2.59 6.13 4.05
N THR A 7 2.33 6.04 2.75
CA THR A 7 2.65 7.14 1.83
C THR A 7 1.71 8.32 2.06
N PRO A 8 2.10 9.53 1.64
CA PRO A 8 1.21 10.70 1.74
C PRO A 8 -0.14 10.48 1.07
N ASP A 9 -0.17 9.83 -0.10
CA ASP A 9 -1.43 9.54 -0.80
C ASP A 9 -2.31 8.59 0.00
N PHE A 10 -1.73 7.57 0.62
CA PHE A 10 -2.47 6.66 1.49
C PHE A 10 -3.09 7.42 2.67
N ILE A 11 -2.33 8.28 3.31
CA ILE A 11 -2.80 9.05 4.47
C ILE A 11 -3.95 9.98 4.07
N ALA A 12 -3.83 10.65 2.91
CA ALA A 12 -4.88 11.51 2.39
C ALA A 12 -6.14 10.71 2.04
N ASP A 13 -5.99 9.58 1.37
CA ASP A 13 -7.10 8.69 1.01
C ASP A 13 -7.80 8.17 2.26
N ALA A 14 -7.05 7.79 3.29
CA ALA A 14 -7.61 7.27 4.54
C ALA A 14 -8.50 8.31 5.20
N LYS A 15 -8.06 9.56 5.21
CA LYS A 15 -8.84 10.68 5.75
C LYS A 15 -10.13 10.86 4.94
N ASP A 16 -10.04 10.87 3.63
CA ASP A 16 -11.18 11.08 2.74
C ASP A 16 -12.19 9.93 2.83
N ALA A 17 -11.71 8.70 3.00
CA ALA A 17 -12.57 7.51 3.12
C ALA A 17 -13.13 7.31 4.52
N GLY A 18 -12.76 8.13 5.48
CA GLY A 18 -13.24 8.02 6.86
C GLY A 18 -12.63 6.84 7.62
N VAL A 19 -11.42 6.40 7.23
CA VAL A 19 -10.71 5.34 7.94
C VAL A 19 -10.30 5.85 9.32
N THR A 20 -10.75 5.16 10.38
CA THR A 20 -10.42 5.55 11.75
C THR A 20 -8.97 5.21 12.07
N ASP A 21 -8.42 5.82 13.12
CA ASP A 21 -7.07 5.50 13.59
C ASP A 21 -6.94 4.02 13.96
N GLU A 22 -7.98 3.46 14.58
CA GLU A 22 -8.03 2.06 14.94
C GLU A 22 -8.00 1.15 13.70
N GLU A 23 -8.78 1.49 12.67
CA GLU A 23 -8.79 0.75 11.41
C GLU A 23 -7.45 0.86 10.69
N ARG A 24 -6.84 2.05 10.69
CA ARG A 24 -5.54 2.27 10.08
C ARG A 24 -4.45 1.45 10.78
N SER A 25 -4.46 1.40 12.10
CA SER A 25 -3.54 0.57 12.89
C SER A 25 -3.69 -0.91 12.54
N LYS A 26 -4.92 -1.38 12.36
CA LYS A 26 -5.18 -2.76 11.97
C LYS A 26 -4.61 -3.08 10.59
N ILE A 27 -4.77 -2.16 9.64
CA ILE A 27 -4.21 -2.30 8.30
C ILE A 27 -2.68 -2.42 8.38
N VAL A 28 -2.03 -1.51 9.10
CA VAL A 28 -0.58 -1.50 9.25
C VAL A 28 -0.10 -2.80 9.91
N ASN A 29 -0.73 -3.21 11.00
CA ASN A 29 -0.31 -4.42 11.74
C ASN A 29 -0.48 -5.68 10.90
N THR A 30 -1.58 -5.78 10.15
CA THR A 30 -1.82 -6.94 9.27
C THR A 30 -0.74 -7.05 8.21
N LEU A 31 -0.38 -5.94 7.58
CA LEU A 31 0.62 -5.94 6.51
C LEU A 31 2.05 -6.07 7.05
N ALA A 32 2.31 -5.58 8.25
CA ALA A 32 3.60 -5.84 8.91
C ALA A 32 3.82 -7.34 9.18
N GLY A 33 2.74 -8.06 9.49
CA GLY A 33 2.79 -9.51 9.72
C GLY A 33 2.73 -10.35 8.46
N ASN A 34 2.19 -9.79 7.37
CA ASN A 34 2.07 -10.50 6.09
C ASN A 34 2.24 -9.53 4.93
N PRO A 35 3.49 -9.17 4.59
CA PRO A 35 3.77 -8.18 3.54
C PRO A 35 3.24 -8.53 2.15
N SER A 36 3.07 -9.83 1.87
CA SER A 36 2.62 -10.33 0.57
C SER A 36 1.12 -10.54 0.50
N ALA A 37 0.37 -10.07 1.50
CA ALA A 37 -1.09 -10.25 1.50
C ALA A 37 -1.74 -9.60 0.29
N GLY A 38 -2.85 -10.20 -0.14
CA GLY A 38 -3.66 -9.66 -1.22
C GLY A 38 -3.37 -10.26 -2.57
N VAL A 39 -3.98 -9.67 -3.59
CA VAL A 39 -3.93 -10.15 -4.96
C VAL A 39 -3.17 -9.14 -5.81
N GLU A 40 -2.24 -9.62 -6.62
CA GLU A 40 -1.46 -8.77 -7.51
C GLU A 40 -2.36 -8.09 -8.55
N ILE A 41 -2.13 -6.82 -8.78
CA ILE A 41 -2.80 -6.04 -9.82
C ILE A 41 -1.94 -6.12 -11.07
N LYS A 42 -2.43 -6.81 -12.09
CA LYS A 42 -1.69 -7.01 -13.34
C LYS A 42 -1.32 -5.68 -13.98
N GLY A 43 -0.14 -5.62 -14.54
CA GLY A 43 0.33 -4.45 -15.29
C GLY A 43 0.89 -3.32 -14.43
N THR A 44 1.01 -3.51 -13.12
CA THR A 44 1.51 -2.47 -12.21
C THR A 44 2.95 -2.68 -11.78
N GLY A 45 3.53 -3.83 -12.09
CA GLY A 45 4.90 -4.13 -11.66
C GLY A 45 5.03 -4.56 -10.22
N GLY A 46 3.95 -5.08 -9.62
CA GLY A 46 4.01 -5.69 -8.29
C GLY A 46 3.10 -5.08 -7.24
N ALA A 47 2.22 -4.15 -7.62
CA ALA A 47 1.21 -3.66 -6.69
C ALA A 47 0.19 -4.76 -6.37
N ARG A 48 -0.34 -4.74 -5.16
CA ARG A 48 -1.34 -5.70 -4.68
C ARG A 48 -2.53 -4.95 -4.10
N LYS A 49 -3.69 -5.58 -4.13
CA LYS A 49 -4.88 -5.05 -3.44
C LYS A 49 -5.30 -6.01 -2.34
N VAL A 50 -5.61 -5.44 -1.18
CA VAL A 50 -5.95 -6.17 0.03
C VAL A 50 -7.27 -5.65 0.56
N ARG A 51 -8.17 -6.55 0.95
CA ARG A 51 -9.47 -6.17 1.53
C ARG A 51 -9.38 -6.09 3.04
N PHE A 52 -10.02 -5.06 3.59
CA PHE A 52 -10.20 -4.92 5.03
C PHE A 52 -11.67 -4.61 5.32
N ALA A 53 -12.21 -5.19 6.38
CA ALA A 53 -13.55 -4.88 6.82
C ALA A 53 -13.59 -3.52 7.50
N ALA A 54 -14.60 -2.73 7.20
CA ALA A 54 -14.88 -1.51 7.94
C ALA A 54 -15.68 -1.87 9.18
N ARG A 55 -15.49 -1.09 10.26
CA ARG A 55 -16.17 -1.31 11.52
C ARG A 55 -17.68 -1.24 11.34
N GLY A 56 -18.38 -2.30 11.78
CA GLY A 56 -19.83 -2.37 11.72
C GLY A 56 -20.43 -2.61 10.34
N LYS A 57 -19.61 -2.77 9.30
CA LYS A 57 -20.11 -2.91 7.92
C LYS A 57 -19.80 -4.25 7.27
N GLY A 58 -19.06 -5.12 7.93
CA GLY A 58 -18.67 -6.40 7.36
C GLY A 58 -17.79 -6.24 6.13
N LYS A 59 -17.54 -7.36 5.42
CA LYS A 59 -16.65 -7.36 4.25
C LYS A 59 -17.18 -6.53 3.09
N SER A 60 -18.49 -6.47 2.94
CA SER A 60 -19.10 -5.78 1.80
C SER A 60 -19.04 -4.26 1.92
N GLY A 61 -18.85 -3.71 3.12
CA GLY A 61 -18.72 -2.29 3.36
C GLY A 61 -17.31 -1.84 3.72
N GLY A 62 -16.30 -2.65 3.41
CA GLY A 62 -14.93 -2.43 3.85
C GLY A 62 -14.10 -1.52 2.96
N TYR A 63 -12.81 -1.66 3.11
CA TYR A 63 -11.81 -0.88 2.38
C TYR A 63 -10.97 -1.78 1.48
N ARG A 64 -10.43 -1.19 0.41
CA ARG A 64 -9.40 -1.81 -0.41
C ARG A 64 -8.13 -0.99 -0.28
N VAL A 65 -7.05 -1.66 0.08
CA VAL A 65 -5.73 -1.03 0.23
C VAL A 65 -4.85 -1.51 -0.92
N VAL A 66 -4.20 -0.56 -1.59
CA VAL A 66 -3.20 -0.86 -2.62
C VAL A 66 -1.83 -0.76 -1.98
N THR A 67 -1.05 -1.84 -2.12
CA THR A 67 0.27 -1.97 -1.49
C THR A 67 1.34 -2.27 -2.53
N PHE A 68 2.60 -2.06 -2.14
CA PHE A 68 3.75 -2.50 -2.92
C PHE A 68 4.78 -3.11 -1.99
N TYR A 69 5.25 -4.31 -2.33
CA TYR A 69 6.27 -5.01 -1.57
C TYR A 69 7.17 -5.77 -2.54
N SER A 70 8.46 -5.46 -2.57
CA SER A 70 9.37 -6.02 -3.54
C SER A 70 10.45 -6.94 -2.95
N GLY A 71 10.59 -7.00 -1.63
CA GLY A 71 11.58 -7.88 -1.03
C GLY A 71 11.80 -7.62 0.45
N LEU A 72 12.59 -8.51 1.08
CA LEU A 72 12.80 -8.48 2.53
C LEU A 72 13.56 -7.25 3.01
N ASP A 73 14.32 -6.61 2.14
CA ASP A 73 15.17 -5.45 2.48
C ASP A 73 14.47 -4.11 2.24
N VAL A 74 13.21 -4.12 1.82
CA VAL A 74 12.42 -2.90 1.65
C VAL A 74 11.11 -3.03 2.43
N PRO A 75 10.56 -1.90 2.92
CA PRO A 75 9.29 -1.96 3.64
C PRO A 75 8.12 -2.24 2.70
N VAL A 76 6.98 -2.56 3.28
CA VAL A 76 5.71 -2.55 2.56
C VAL A 76 5.27 -1.09 2.42
N PHE A 77 4.99 -0.66 1.22
CA PHE A 77 4.46 0.69 0.97
C PHE A 77 2.94 0.60 0.85
N LEU A 78 2.23 1.40 1.65
CA LEU A 78 0.78 1.56 1.52
C LEU A 78 0.56 2.74 0.58
N LEU A 79 0.03 2.46 -0.61
CA LEU A 79 -0.04 3.45 -1.69
C LEU A 79 -1.35 4.21 -1.69
N ASN A 80 -2.47 3.50 -1.55
CA ASN A 80 -3.81 4.08 -1.61
C ASN A 80 -4.77 3.26 -0.77
N VAL A 81 -5.90 3.87 -0.39
CA VAL A 81 -7.03 3.16 0.20
C VAL A 81 -8.33 3.71 -0.38
N PHE A 82 -9.26 2.81 -0.69
CA PHE A 82 -10.56 3.15 -1.26
C PHE A 82 -11.67 2.53 -0.41
N ALA A 83 -12.73 3.29 -0.15
CA ALA A 83 -13.93 2.75 0.46
C ALA A 83 -14.67 1.88 -0.57
N LYS A 84 -15.42 0.90 -0.10
CA LYS A 84 -16.27 0.11 -0.99
C LYS A 84 -17.29 1.03 -1.67
N GLY A 85 -17.50 0.82 -2.96
CA GLY A 85 -18.35 1.66 -3.78
C GLY A 85 -17.57 2.70 -4.56
N ASP A 86 -16.37 3.02 -4.11
CA ASP A 86 -15.47 3.85 -4.90
C ASP A 86 -14.81 2.99 -5.98
N ARG A 87 -14.21 3.67 -6.94
CA ARG A 87 -13.51 2.98 -8.02
C ARG A 87 -12.33 2.18 -7.48
N VAL A 88 -12.37 0.87 -7.70
CA VAL A 88 -11.33 -0.04 -7.23
C VAL A 88 -10.48 -0.61 -8.36
N ASP A 89 -10.92 -0.46 -9.62
CA ASP A 89 -10.18 -0.95 -10.77
C ASP A 89 -9.42 0.19 -11.42
N LEU A 90 -8.15 -0.08 -11.70
CA LEU A 90 -7.29 0.89 -12.37
C LEU A 90 -7.46 0.75 -13.88
N SER A 91 -7.52 1.88 -14.59
CA SER A 91 -7.45 1.88 -16.05
C SER A 91 -6.08 1.42 -16.52
N GLN A 92 -5.96 1.10 -17.80
CA GLN A 92 -4.66 0.72 -18.35
C GLN A 92 -3.63 1.86 -18.21
N ALA A 93 -4.07 3.10 -18.43
CA ALA A 93 -3.19 4.26 -18.25
C ALA A 93 -2.70 4.40 -16.81
N GLU A 94 -3.59 4.19 -15.84
CA GLU A 94 -3.23 4.25 -14.42
C GLU A 94 -2.28 3.13 -14.03
N ARG A 95 -2.48 1.92 -14.55
CA ARG A 95 -1.57 0.79 -14.32
C ARG A 95 -0.18 1.07 -14.91
N ASN A 96 -0.13 1.64 -16.11
CA ASN A 96 1.13 2.01 -16.74
C ASN A 96 1.88 3.07 -15.94
N GLN A 97 1.15 4.07 -15.45
CA GLN A 97 1.75 5.12 -14.62
C GLN A 97 2.28 4.55 -13.31
N MET A 98 1.50 3.70 -12.65
CA MET A 98 1.91 3.05 -11.41
C MET A 98 3.14 2.18 -11.62
N ARG A 99 3.20 1.44 -12.73
CA ARG A 99 4.37 0.62 -13.05
C ARG A 99 5.64 1.47 -13.16
N LYS A 100 5.55 2.63 -13.78
CA LYS A 100 6.68 3.56 -13.87
C LYS A 100 7.11 4.06 -12.50
N GLU A 101 6.15 4.44 -11.68
CA GLU A 101 6.44 4.95 -10.33
C GLU A 101 7.07 3.87 -9.45
N LEU A 102 6.55 2.65 -9.49
CA LEU A 102 7.02 1.57 -8.65
C LEU A 102 8.36 0.98 -9.11
N SER A 103 8.68 1.08 -10.42
CA SER A 103 9.90 0.48 -10.95
C SER A 103 11.17 1.00 -10.29
N GLY A 104 11.16 2.25 -9.84
CA GLY A 104 12.32 2.86 -9.17
C GLY A 104 12.22 2.89 -7.65
N LEU A 105 11.04 2.60 -7.09
CA LEU A 105 10.79 2.85 -5.68
C LEU A 105 11.68 2.03 -4.75
N ALA A 106 11.79 0.74 -4.96
CA ALA A 106 12.62 -0.13 -4.13
C ALA A 106 14.10 0.23 -4.24
N GLU A 107 14.56 0.49 -5.47
CA GLU A 107 15.95 0.88 -5.71
C GLU A 107 16.27 2.23 -5.08
N ASP A 108 15.39 3.19 -5.18
CA ASP A 108 15.55 4.50 -4.56
C ASP A 108 15.61 4.38 -3.04
N TYR A 109 14.77 3.54 -2.47
CA TYR A 109 14.80 3.28 -1.04
C TYR A 109 16.15 2.67 -0.61
N ARG A 110 16.61 1.65 -1.32
CA ARG A 110 17.90 1.00 -1.02
C ARG A 110 19.06 1.97 -1.15
N ARG A 111 19.05 2.82 -2.16
CA ARG A 111 20.08 3.85 -2.37
C ARG A 111 20.06 4.85 -1.23
N GLY A 112 18.89 5.30 -0.81
CA GLY A 112 18.77 6.24 0.32
C GLY A 112 19.33 5.67 1.61
N VAL A 113 19.05 4.40 1.89
CA VAL A 113 19.60 3.73 3.08
C VAL A 113 21.12 3.63 3.00
N ARG A 114 21.67 3.23 1.85
CA ARG A 114 23.13 3.14 1.68
C ARG A 114 23.81 4.50 1.88
N LEU A 115 23.26 5.56 1.30
CA LEU A 115 23.81 6.91 1.46
C LEU A 115 23.78 7.36 2.91
N TYR A 116 22.72 7.04 3.62
CA TYR A 116 22.62 7.37 5.04
C TYR A 116 23.68 6.63 5.87
N VAL A 117 23.84 5.34 5.63
CA VAL A 117 24.83 4.52 6.34
C VAL A 117 26.25 5.00 6.02
N ASP A 118 26.56 5.29 4.76
CA ASP A 118 27.89 5.73 4.33
C ASP A 118 28.29 7.08 4.93
N ARG A 119 27.33 7.91 5.31
CA ARG A 119 27.59 9.22 5.94
C ARG A 119 27.87 9.13 7.44
N ARG A 120 27.65 7.98 8.02
CA ARG A 120 27.86 7.77 9.45
C ARG A 120 29.27 7.26 9.72
#